data_0d9ddf36f0c1f35ac24d6897a11c0103
#
_entry.id   0d9ddf36f0c1f35ac24d6897a11c0103
#
_cell.length_a   1.000
_cell.length_b   1.000
_cell.length_c   1.000
_cell.angle_alpha   90.00
_cell.angle_beta   90.00
_cell.angle_gamma   90.00
#
_symmetry.space_group_name_H-M   'P 1'
#
loop_
_entity.id
_entity.type
_entity.pdbx_description
1 polymer ?
#
loop_
_entity_poly.entity_id
_entity_poly.type
_entity_poly.pdbx_seq_one_letter_code
_entity_poly.pdbx_strand_id
1 'polypeptide(L)'
;RTIGAHCVHVDDGDIRILRERGVAVSHNPQSNMKISSGIAPIARMHSEGVLCTIGTDGTCSNNDLDMWDEMRTASFLQKVATMDPCVLPAYEILKMATVNAARAIGHAGELGVIKEGALADFILIDAVKPHLTPVYNMVANLIYCGKAADVDTVVVNGEIVVEGRRIEGVDLSNLCSRVQPTAEDLA
;
A
#
# COMPACT_ATOMS: atom_id res chain seq x y z
N ARG A 1 -14.22 0.26 -15.83
CA ARG A 1 -13.71 0.30 -14.43
C ARG A 1 -13.27 1.71 -14.11
N THR A 2 -13.54 2.14 -12.88
CA THR A 2 -13.15 3.47 -12.40
C THR A 2 -12.49 3.32 -11.04
N ILE A 3 -11.40 4.04 -10.82
CA ILE A 3 -10.72 4.14 -9.54
C ILE A 3 -10.74 5.61 -9.14
N GLY A 4 -11.33 5.92 -7.98
CA GLY A 4 -11.28 7.23 -7.35
C GLY A 4 -10.08 7.30 -6.39
N ALA A 5 -9.14 8.21 -6.64
CA ALA A 5 -8.05 8.45 -5.71
C ALA A 5 -8.52 9.36 -4.57
N HIS A 6 -7.93 9.16 -3.38
CA HIS A 6 -8.14 9.96 -2.17
C HIS A 6 -9.55 9.87 -1.55
N CYS A 7 -10.58 10.31 -2.23
CA CYS A 7 -11.98 10.32 -1.78
C CYS A 7 -12.15 10.84 -0.34
N VAL A 8 -11.46 11.95 -0.02
CA VAL A 8 -11.44 12.55 1.33
C VAL A 8 -12.78 13.20 1.66
N HIS A 9 -13.32 13.97 0.71
CA HIS A 9 -14.52 14.78 0.89
C HIS A 9 -15.73 14.13 0.23
N VAL A 10 -16.15 12.99 0.76
CA VAL A 10 -17.34 12.25 0.31
C VAL A 10 -18.34 12.10 1.45
N ASP A 11 -19.62 12.21 1.12
CA ASP A 11 -20.72 12.00 2.06
C ASP A 11 -21.33 10.60 1.89
N ASP A 12 -22.38 10.31 2.65
CA ASP A 12 -23.10 9.03 2.62
C ASP A 12 -23.76 8.75 1.26
N GLY A 13 -24.19 9.78 0.57
CA GLY A 13 -24.74 9.69 -0.78
C GLY A 13 -23.68 9.28 -1.78
N ASP A 14 -22.49 9.88 -1.68
CA ASP A 14 -21.34 9.56 -2.52
C ASP A 14 -20.86 8.13 -2.28
N ILE A 15 -20.72 7.71 -1.02
CA ILE A 15 -20.31 6.34 -0.65
C ILE A 15 -21.29 5.30 -1.25
N ARG A 16 -22.59 5.57 -1.19
CA ARG A 16 -23.59 4.71 -1.79
C ARG A 16 -23.40 4.62 -3.31
N ILE A 17 -23.17 5.75 -3.99
CA ILE A 17 -22.92 5.81 -5.44
C ILE A 17 -21.66 5.05 -5.81
N LEU A 18 -20.55 5.24 -5.09
CA LEU A 18 -19.30 4.52 -5.29
C LEU A 18 -19.53 3.00 -5.26
N ARG A 19 -20.25 2.53 -4.24
CA ARG A 19 -20.62 1.11 -4.12
C ARG A 19 -21.48 0.62 -5.27
N GLU A 20 -22.60 1.31 -5.56
CA GLU A 20 -23.57 0.91 -6.59
C GLU A 20 -22.96 0.90 -7.99
N ARG A 21 -22.03 1.80 -8.27
CA ARG A 21 -21.31 1.90 -9.55
C ARG A 21 -20.06 1.04 -9.62
N GLY A 22 -19.71 0.34 -8.54
CA GLY A 22 -18.51 -0.50 -8.48
C GLY A 22 -17.20 0.30 -8.67
N VAL A 23 -17.18 1.56 -8.21
CA VAL A 23 -15.97 2.39 -8.22
C VAL A 23 -15.07 1.90 -7.09
N ALA A 24 -13.82 1.57 -7.42
CA ALA A 24 -12.81 1.30 -6.41
C ALA A 24 -12.22 2.62 -5.86
N VAL A 25 -11.83 2.63 -4.60
CA VAL A 25 -11.19 3.78 -3.97
C VAL A 25 -9.75 3.46 -3.65
N SER A 26 -8.81 4.28 -4.13
CA SER A 26 -7.40 4.25 -3.74
C SER A 26 -7.16 5.21 -2.58
N HIS A 27 -6.93 4.66 -1.39
CA HIS A 27 -6.59 5.42 -0.20
C HIS A 27 -5.10 5.75 -0.20
N ASN A 28 -4.77 7.03 -0.09
CA ASN A 28 -3.41 7.56 -0.10
C ASN A 28 -3.17 8.36 1.20
N PRO A 29 -3.09 7.67 2.37
CA PRO A 29 -3.16 8.34 3.67
C PRO A 29 -2.02 9.31 3.92
N GLN A 30 -0.78 8.96 3.60
CA GLN A 30 0.37 9.84 3.85
C GLN A 30 0.33 11.08 2.96
N SER A 31 -0.01 10.94 1.68
CA SER A 31 -0.22 12.08 0.81
C SER A 31 -1.29 13.02 1.38
N ASN A 32 -2.46 12.47 1.73
CA ASN A 32 -3.55 13.27 2.31
C ASN A 32 -3.13 14.01 3.58
N MET A 33 -2.36 13.34 4.45
CA MET A 33 -1.84 13.93 5.68
C MET A 33 -0.80 15.01 5.40
N LYS A 34 0.16 14.74 4.52
CA LYS A 34 1.25 15.66 4.21
C LYS A 34 0.74 16.99 3.66
N ILE A 35 -0.22 16.95 2.73
CA ILE A 35 -0.77 18.16 2.12
C ILE A 35 -2.04 18.67 2.83
N SER A 36 -2.37 18.09 3.98
CA SER A 36 -3.51 18.48 4.81
C SER A 36 -4.87 18.43 4.10
N SER A 37 -5.07 17.46 3.21
CA SER A 37 -6.34 17.27 2.50
C SER A 37 -7.46 16.77 3.41
N GLY A 38 -7.11 16.12 4.53
CA GLY A 38 -8.05 15.54 5.48
C GLY A 38 -7.98 14.02 5.57
N ILE A 39 -8.95 13.42 6.25
CA ILE A 39 -9.03 11.97 6.49
C ILE A 39 -10.18 11.39 5.67
N ALA A 40 -9.87 10.56 4.67
CA ALA A 40 -10.90 9.84 3.93
C ALA A 40 -11.63 8.84 4.84
N PRO A 41 -12.96 8.72 4.77
CA PRO A 41 -13.75 7.85 5.64
C PRO A 41 -13.69 6.37 5.19
N ILE A 42 -12.49 5.82 5.11
CA ILE A 42 -12.22 4.49 4.54
C ILE A 42 -12.87 3.38 5.37
N ALA A 43 -12.84 3.48 6.70
CA ALA A 43 -13.49 2.50 7.56
C ALA A 43 -14.99 2.38 7.23
N ARG A 44 -15.66 3.50 6.97
CA ARG A 44 -17.05 3.53 6.57
C ARG A 44 -17.26 3.00 5.15
N MET A 45 -16.49 3.47 4.18
CA MET A 45 -16.54 2.95 2.80
C MET A 45 -16.39 1.43 2.77
N HIS A 46 -15.42 0.91 3.51
CA HIS A 46 -15.16 -0.52 3.62
C HIS A 46 -16.35 -1.27 4.24
N SER A 47 -16.90 -0.77 5.35
CA SER A 47 -18.07 -1.38 6.01
C SER A 47 -19.33 -1.39 5.13
N GLU A 48 -19.45 -0.43 4.24
CA GLU A 48 -20.55 -0.32 3.27
C GLU A 48 -20.31 -1.12 1.98
N GLY A 49 -19.16 -1.78 1.86
CA GLY A 49 -18.83 -2.67 0.74
C GLY A 49 -18.22 -1.97 -0.48
N VAL A 50 -17.73 -0.76 -0.34
CA VAL A 50 -16.89 -0.12 -1.38
C VAL A 50 -15.56 -0.86 -1.47
N LEU A 51 -15.08 -1.13 -2.68
CA LEU A 51 -13.77 -1.74 -2.91
C LEU A 51 -12.67 -0.73 -2.60
N CYS A 52 -12.08 -0.83 -1.40
CA CYS A 52 -10.98 0.03 -0.98
C CYS A 52 -9.63 -0.63 -1.25
N THR A 53 -8.68 0.16 -1.73
CA THR A 53 -7.27 -0.19 -1.99
C THR A 53 -6.35 0.83 -1.33
N ILE A 54 -5.05 0.59 -1.34
CA ILE A 54 -4.02 1.52 -0.83
C ILE A 54 -3.08 1.89 -1.97
N GLY A 55 -2.64 3.13 -1.99
CA GLY A 55 -1.63 3.65 -2.89
C GLY A 55 -0.75 4.68 -2.19
N THR A 56 0.47 4.87 -2.68
CA THR A 56 1.43 5.84 -2.13
C THR A 56 1.21 7.26 -2.65
N ASP A 57 0.47 7.41 -3.77
CA ASP A 57 0.47 8.65 -4.56
C ASP A 57 1.86 8.96 -5.13
N GLY A 58 2.05 10.14 -5.70
CA GLY A 58 3.30 10.57 -6.30
C GLY A 58 4.32 11.09 -5.29
N THR A 59 5.59 11.11 -5.69
CA THR A 59 6.71 11.56 -4.86
C THR A 59 6.62 13.04 -4.46
N CYS A 60 5.91 13.87 -5.21
CA CYS A 60 5.69 15.28 -4.84
C CYS A 60 4.80 15.44 -3.63
N SER A 61 3.74 14.61 -3.52
CA SER A 61 2.76 14.69 -2.45
C SER A 61 3.06 13.78 -1.28
N ASN A 62 3.86 12.72 -1.47
CA ASN A 62 4.24 11.79 -0.42
C ASN A 62 5.73 11.87 -0.05
N ASN A 63 6.66 12.01 -0.98
CA ASN A 63 8.12 11.85 -0.86
C ASN A 63 8.60 10.40 -0.67
N ASP A 64 7.76 9.52 -0.19
CA ASP A 64 8.04 8.13 0.10
C ASP A 64 7.10 7.22 -0.70
N LEU A 65 7.62 6.12 -1.23
CA LEU A 65 6.85 5.10 -1.95
C LEU A 65 6.82 3.79 -1.16
N ASP A 66 6.93 3.86 0.18
CA ASP A 66 6.90 2.72 1.07
C ASP A 66 5.47 2.26 1.36
N MET A 67 5.05 1.16 0.72
CA MET A 67 3.73 0.56 0.95
C MET A 67 3.54 0.03 2.37
N TRP A 68 4.60 -0.29 3.13
CA TRP A 68 4.49 -0.68 4.54
C TRP A 68 4.05 0.49 5.40
N ASP A 69 4.64 1.65 5.16
CA ASP A 69 4.28 2.85 5.89
C ASP A 69 2.87 3.33 5.51
N GLU A 70 2.47 3.20 4.24
CA GLU A 70 1.09 3.46 3.82
C GLU A 70 0.09 2.53 4.49
N MET A 71 0.34 1.22 4.50
CA MET A 71 -0.52 0.23 5.16
C MET A 71 -0.66 0.52 6.66
N ARG A 72 0.43 0.81 7.33
CA ARG A 72 0.45 1.13 8.77
C ARG A 72 -0.31 2.42 9.04
N THR A 73 -0.05 3.46 8.27
CA THR A 73 -0.70 4.75 8.37
C THR A 73 -2.20 4.62 8.12
N ALA A 74 -2.62 3.90 7.08
CA ALA A 74 -4.02 3.62 6.81
C ALA A 74 -4.73 2.99 8.01
N SER A 75 -4.12 1.97 8.63
CA SER A 75 -4.70 1.32 9.80
C SER A 75 -4.83 2.27 10.99
N PHE A 76 -3.74 2.95 11.35
CA PHE A 76 -3.73 3.80 12.55
C PHE A 76 -4.64 5.02 12.40
N LEU A 77 -4.61 5.66 11.23
CA LEU A 77 -5.41 6.84 10.96
C LEU A 77 -6.92 6.57 11.10
N GLN A 78 -7.39 5.44 10.57
CA GLN A 78 -8.81 5.08 10.68
C GLN A 78 -9.21 4.73 12.12
N LYS A 79 -8.35 4.05 12.88
CA LYS A 79 -8.61 3.75 14.30
C LYS A 79 -8.75 5.02 15.13
N VAL A 80 -7.87 5.99 14.91
CA VAL A 80 -7.94 7.28 15.60
C VAL A 80 -9.16 8.08 15.13
N ALA A 81 -9.44 8.13 13.83
CA ALA A 81 -10.58 8.87 13.29
C ALA A 81 -11.95 8.35 13.78
N THR A 82 -12.06 7.04 14.00
CA THR A 82 -13.29 6.39 14.48
C THR A 82 -13.32 6.18 16.00
N MET A 83 -12.21 6.39 16.70
CA MET A 83 -12.02 6.02 18.10
C MET A 83 -12.34 4.54 18.39
N ASP A 84 -12.11 3.67 17.40
CA ASP A 84 -12.32 2.23 17.50
C ASP A 84 -11.05 1.46 17.07
N PRO A 85 -10.41 0.71 17.99
CA PRO A 85 -9.20 -0.05 17.69
C PRO A 85 -9.45 -1.28 16.79
N CYS A 86 -10.71 -1.67 16.57
CA CYS A 86 -11.07 -2.86 15.82
C CYS A 86 -11.28 -2.60 14.32
N VAL A 87 -11.46 -1.35 13.88
CA VAL A 87 -11.66 -1.05 12.46
C VAL A 87 -10.41 -1.37 11.65
N LEU A 88 -10.61 -1.81 10.42
CA LEU A 88 -9.56 -2.15 9.47
C LEU A 88 -8.38 -2.90 10.11
N PRO A 89 -8.63 -4.13 10.61
CA PRO A 89 -7.58 -4.95 11.19
C PRO A 89 -6.50 -5.29 10.15
N ALA A 90 -5.34 -5.72 10.60
CA ALA A 90 -4.16 -5.95 9.75
C ALA A 90 -4.45 -6.76 8.48
N TYR A 91 -5.31 -7.78 8.58
CA TYR A 91 -5.66 -8.62 7.42
C TYR A 91 -6.46 -7.85 6.36
N GLU A 92 -7.39 -6.98 6.76
CA GLU A 92 -8.13 -6.13 5.80
C GLU A 92 -7.18 -5.12 5.12
N ILE A 93 -6.26 -4.55 5.87
CA ILE A 93 -5.22 -3.66 5.32
C ILE A 93 -4.35 -4.40 4.29
N LEU A 94 -3.91 -5.62 4.60
CA LEU A 94 -3.15 -6.43 3.66
C LEU A 94 -3.94 -6.71 2.37
N LYS A 95 -5.23 -7.02 2.49
CA LYS A 95 -6.10 -7.21 1.32
C LYS A 95 -6.23 -5.94 0.48
N MET A 96 -6.30 -4.77 1.10
CA MET A 96 -6.35 -3.50 0.38
C MET A 96 -5.09 -3.27 -0.47
N ALA A 97 -3.94 -3.69 0.00
CA ALA A 97 -2.66 -3.58 -0.72
C ALA A 97 -2.42 -4.72 -1.74
N THR A 98 -3.22 -5.79 -1.72
CA THR A 98 -3.01 -6.98 -2.54
C THR A 98 -4.24 -7.34 -3.37
N VAL A 99 -5.10 -8.22 -2.88
CA VAL A 99 -6.23 -8.78 -3.64
C VAL A 99 -7.26 -7.72 -4.05
N ASN A 100 -7.48 -6.70 -3.23
CA ASN A 100 -8.40 -5.63 -3.57
C ASN A 100 -7.83 -4.75 -4.68
N ALA A 101 -6.53 -4.42 -4.61
CA ALA A 101 -5.83 -3.67 -5.65
C ALA A 101 -5.85 -4.44 -6.98
N ALA A 102 -5.54 -5.73 -6.97
CA ALA A 102 -5.64 -6.60 -8.13
C ALA A 102 -7.05 -6.59 -8.75
N ARG A 103 -8.08 -6.69 -7.90
CA ARG A 103 -9.48 -6.62 -8.34
C ARG A 103 -9.82 -5.26 -8.95
N ALA A 104 -9.36 -4.16 -8.36
CA ALA A 104 -9.61 -2.80 -8.85
C ALA A 104 -9.05 -2.58 -10.26
N ILE A 105 -7.86 -3.10 -10.55
CA ILE A 105 -7.22 -3.00 -11.88
C ILE A 105 -7.67 -4.09 -12.86
N GLY A 106 -8.44 -5.09 -12.39
CA GLY A 106 -9.06 -6.12 -13.21
C GLY A 106 -8.32 -7.43 -13.34
N HIS A 107 -7.38 -7.68 -12.47
CA HIS A 107 -6.60 -8.92 -12.37
C HIS A 107 -6.99 -9.76 -11.15
N ALA A 108 -8.28 -9.78 -10.83
CA ALA A 108 -8.81 -10.56 -9.71
C ALA A 108 -8.47 -12.05 -9.85
N GLY A 109 -7.78 -12.59 -8.86
CA GLY A 109 -7.36 -13.99 -8.86
C GLY A 109 -6.13 -14.31 -9.73
N GLU A 110 -5.58 -13.34 -10.44
CA GLU A 110 -4.31 -13.44 -11.18
C GLU A 110 -3.17 -12.78 -10.41
N LEU A 111 -3.45 -11.64 -9.76
CA LEU A 111 -2.50 -10.89 -8.95
C LEU A 111 -2.96 -10.79 -7.49
N GLY A 112 -2.04 -10.45 -6.60
CA GLY A 112 -2.29 -10.25 -5.17
C GLY A 112 -2.59 -11.54 -4.41
N VAL A 113 -2.37 -12.70 -4.99
CA VAL A 113 -2.58 -14.04 -4.41
C VAL A 113 -1.44 -14.97 -4.78
N ILE A 114 -1.12 -15.90 -3.89
CA ILE A 114 -0.20 -17.00 -4.16
C ILE A 114 -1.04 -18.27 -4.32
N LYS A 115 -1.22 -18.72 -5.55
CA LYS A 115 -1.95 -19.95 -5.90
C LYS A 115 -1.56 -20.46 -7.29
N GLU A 116 -1.85 -21.71 -7.57
CA GLU A 116 -1.66 -22.28 -8.92
C GLU A 116 -2.45 -21.48 -9.98
N GLY A 117 -1.79 -21.19 -11.09
CA GLY A 117 -2.36 -20.44 -12.21
C GLY A 117 -2.41 -18.91 -12.02
N ALA A 118 -1.95 -18.37 -10.89
CA ALA A 118 -1.74 -16.93 -10.73
C ALA A 118 -0.41 -16.50 -11.38
N LEU A 119 -0.30 -15.20 -11.65
CA LEU A 119 0.96 -14.61 -12.07
C LEU A 119 2.00 -14.73 -10.95
N ALA A 120 3.24 -14.96 -11.30
CA ALA A 120 4.32 -15.11 -10.33
C ALA A 120 4.88 -13.73 -9.94
N ASP A 121 4.05 -12.95 -9.26
CA ASP A 121 4.35 -11.63 -8.68
C ASP A 121 4.31 -11.75 -7.16
N PHE A 122 5.48 -11.79 -6.54
CA PHE A 122 5.58 -11.93 -5.09
C PHE A 122 6.88 -11.34 -4.55
N ILE A 123 6.93 -11.15 -3.25
CA ILE A 123 8.11 -10.71 -2.51
C ILE A 123 8.48 -11.74 -1.46
N LEU A 124 9.79 -11.86 -1.18
CA LEU A 124 10.30 -12.59 -0.03
C LEU A 124 10.78 -11.59 1.02
N ILE A 125 10.37 -11.82 2.26
CA ILE A 125 10.69 -10.95 3.39
C ILE A 125 11.64 -11.70 4.32
N ASP A 126 12.76 -11.06 4.70
CA ASP A 126 13.63 -11.57 5.75
C ASP A 126 12.94 -11.39 7.12
N ALA A 127 12.31 -12.46 7.59
CA ALA A 127 11.56 -12.46 8.85
C ALA A 127 12.45 -12.64 10.10
N VAL A 128 13.75 -12.91 9.93
CA VAL A 128 14.68 -13.12 11.05
C VAL A 128 15.26 -11.77 11.48
N LYS A 129 14.40 -10.92 12.01
CA LYS A 129 14.73 -9.58 12.49
C LYS A 129 14.23 -9.34 13.90
N PRO A 130 14.96 -8.58 14.74
CA PRO A 130 14.54 -8.31 16.12
C PRO A 130 13.14 -7.65 16.20
N HIS A 131 12.80 -6.72 15.29
CA HIS A 131 11.52 -6.04 15.29
C HIS A 131 10.36 -6.89 14.77
N LEU A 132 10.63 -8.02 14.10
CA LEU A 132 9.64 -9.00 13.68
C LEU A 132 9.51 -10.18 14.66
N THR A 133 10.29 -10.20 15.76
CA THR A 133 10.32 -11.28 16.73
C THR A 133 9.83 -10.76 18.10
N PRO A 134 8.99 -11.52 18.84
CA PRO A 134 8.38 -12.82 18.49
C PRO A 134 7.19 -12.70 17.53
N VAL A 135 6.86 -13.78 16.83
CA VAL A 135 5.72 -13.84 15.92
C VAL A 135 4.54 -14.52 16.61
N TYR A 136 3.52 -13.75 16.96
CA TYR A 136 2.22 -14.27 17.42
C TYR A 136 1.19 -14.31 16.29
N ASN A 137 1.24 -13.31 15.43
CA ASN A 137 0.41 -13.21 14.24
C ASN A 137 1.24 -12.59 13.10
N MET A 138 1.54 -13.40 12.09
CA MET A 138 2.41 -12.97 11.00
C MET A 138 1.86 -11.75 10.25
N VAL A 139 0.57 -11.71 9.98
CA VAL A 139 -0.04 -10.58 9.26
C VAL A 139 0.04 -9.30 10.10
N ALA A 140 -0.25 -9.38 11.40
CA ALA A 140 -0.12 -8.23 12.29
C ALA A 140 1.35 -7.75 12.38
N ASN A 141 2.31 -8.67 12.47
CA ASN A 141 3.72 -8.33 12.46
C ASN A 141 4.13 -7.63 11.16
N LEU A 142 3.70 -8.16 10.01
CA LEU A 142 3.98 -7.52 8.72
C LEU A 142 3.45 -6.09 8.67
N ILE A 143 2.19 -5.87 9.03
CA ILE A 143 1.57 -4.53 8.92
C ILE A 143 2.13 -3.56 9.96
N TYR A 144 2.29 -3.99 11.22
CA TYR A 144 2.63 -3.06 12.32
C TYR A 144 4.11 -2.95 12.61
N CYS A 145 4.92 -3.96 12.27
CA CYS A 145 6.34 -4.00 12.56
C CYS A 145 7.22 -4.04 11.29
N GLY A 146 6.72 -4.62 10.19
CA GLY A 146 7.45 -4.78 8.94
C GLY A 146 7.84 -3.44 8.31
N LYS A 147 8.87 -3.46 7.46
CA LYS A 147 9.40 -2.32 6.72
C LYS A 147 9.73 -2.74 5.30
N ALA A 148 9.69 -1.82 4.33
CA ALA A 148 10.16 -2.11 2.97
C ALA A 148 11.59 -2.64 2.95
N ALA A 149 12.42 -2.18 3.90
CA ALA A 149 13.80 -2.66 4.06
C ALA A 149 13.92 -4.15 4.46
N ASP A 150 12.84 -4.82 4.86
CA ASP A 150 12.84 -6.26 5.17
C ASP A 150 12.61 -7.12 3.92
N VAL A 151 12.24 -6.52 2.78
CA VAL A 151 12.11 -7.23 1.51
C VAL A 151 13.50 -7.60 1.01
N ASP A 152 13.74 -8.89 0.84
CA ASP A 152 14.99 -9.43 0.33
C ASP A 152 14.94 -9.63 -1.19
N THR A 153 13.86 -10.22 -1.68
CA THR A 153 13.70 -10.58 -3.09
C THR A 153 12.36 -10.11 -3.61
N VAL A 154 12.35 -9.62 -4.84
CA VAL A 154 11.13 -9.26 -5.59
C VAL A 154 11.10 -10.04 -6.90
N VAL A 155 9.98 -10.72 -7.13
CA VAL A 155 9.72 -11.46 -8.38
C VAL A 155 8.53 -10.81 -9.08
N VAL A 156 8.69 -10.51 -10.36
CA VAL A 156 7.65 -9.94 -11.23
C VAL A 156 7.50 -10.80 -12.47
N ASN A 157 6.31 -11.31 -12.70
CA ASN A 157 6.00 -12.20 -13.83
C ASN A 157 6.99 -13.39 -13.93
N GLY A 158 7.43 -13.92 -12.78
CA GLY A 158 8.36 -15.03 -12.68
C GLY A 158 9.85 -14.68 -12.83
N GLU A 159 10.18 -13.42 -13.08
CA GLU A 159 11.56 -12.93 -13.16
C GLU A 159 11.97 -12.27 -11.84
N ILE A 160 13.17 -12.60 -11.35
CA ILE A 160 13.74 -11.97 -10.16
C ILE A 160 14.26 -10.59 -10.57
N VAL A 161 13.63 -9.52 -10.06
CA VAL A 161 14.02 -8.12 -10.34
C VAL A 161 14.81 -7.50 -9.21
N VAL A 162 14.70 -8.06 -8.01
CA VAL A 162 15.54 -7.71 -6.84
C VAL A 162 15.95 -9.01 -6.16
N GLU A 163 17.23 -9.18 -5.87
CA GLU A 163 17.76 -10.31 -5.10
C GLU A 163 18.76 -9.81 -4.07
N GLY A 164 18.66 -10.32 -2.85
CA GLY A 164 19.52 -9.87 -1.75
C GLY A 164 19.47 -8.35 -1.56
N ARG A 165 18.30 -7.73 -1.81
CA ARG A 165 18.07 -6.27 -1.74
C ARG A 165 18.86 -5.46 -2.77
N ARG A 166 19.25 -6.07 -3.88
CA ARG A 166 19.97 -5.42 -4.99
C ARG A 166 19.17 -5.57 -6.28
N ILE A 167 19.11 -4.49 -7.04
CA ILE A 167 18.54 -4.49 -8.39
C ILE A 167 19.68 -4.85 -9.35
N GLU A 168 19.49 -5.88 -10.14
CA GLU A 168 20.50 -6.30 -11.11
C GLU A 168 20.80 -5.19 -12.13
N GLY A 169 22.09 -4.97 -12.40
CA GLY A 169 22.55 -3.97 -13.36
C GLY A 169 22.43 -2.52 -12.89
N VAL A 170 21.97 -2.27 -11.66
CA VAL A 170 21.83 -0.89 -11.11
C VAL A 170 22.91 -0.61 -10.07
N ASP A 171 23.79 0.33 -10.38
CA ASP A 171 24.71 0.95 -9.41
C ASP A 171 24.01 2.13 -8.73
N LEU A 172 23.45 1.86 -7.53
CA LEU A 172 22.72 2.88 -6.75
C LEU A 172 23.61 4.05 -6.35
N SER A 173 24.89 3.82 -6.05
CA SER A 173 25.83 4.89 -5.66
C SER A 173 26.06 5.85 -6.83
N ASN A 174 26.28 5.31 -8.02
CA ASN A 174 26.42 6.11 -9.24
C ASN A 174 25.09 6.84 -9.56
N LEU A 175 23.94 6.16 -9.44
CA LEU A 175 22.64 6.76 -9.68
C LEU A 175 22.43 7.98 -8.75
N CYS A 176 22.63 7.81 -7.44
CA CYS A 176 22.48 8.89 -6.47
C CYS A 176 23.42 10.08 -6.76
N SER A 177 24.67 9.80 -7.09
CA SER A 177 25.65 10.86 -7.42
C SER A 177 25.30 11.67 -8.67
N ARG A 178 24.57 11.07 -9.62
CA ARG A 178 24.10 11.74 -10.84
C ARG A 178 22.82 12.54 -10.63
N VAL A 179 21.97 12.14 -9.72
CA VAL A 179 20.68 12.81 -9.46
C VAL A 179 20.88 14.05 -8.57
N GLN A 180 21.81 14.01 -7.63
CA GLN A 180 22.03 15.12 -6.69
C GLN A 180 22.30 16.49 -7.35
N PRO A 181 23.18 16.61 -8.36
CA PRO A 181 23.38 17.90 -9.05
C PRO A 181 22.12 18.43 -9.75
N THR A 182 21.29 17.53 -10.30
CA THR A 182 20.03 17.95 -10.95
C THR A 182 19.06 18.57 -9.94
N ALA A 183 19.04 18.09 -8.70
CA ALA A 183 18.22 18.67 -7.65
C ALA A 183 18.73 20.05 -7.21
N GLU A 184 20.05 20.25 -7.22
CA GLU A 184 20.68 21.55 -6.91
C GLU A 184 20.40 22.60 -7.99
N ASP A 185 20.32 22.19 -9.26
CA ASP A 185 19.97 23.08 -10.39
C ASP A 185 18.49 23.50 -10.39
N LEU A 186 17.63 22.78 -9.66
CA LEU A 186 16.18 23.05 -9.60
C LEU A 186 15.76 23.82 -8.33
N ALA A 187 16.67 24.03 -7.39
CA ALA A 187 16.41 24.71 -6.11
C ALA A 187 16.66 26.21 -6.19
#